data_52f4342d2b0aedc8b2c9b62ca069ab60
#
_entry.id   52f4342d2b0aedc8b2c9b62ca069ab60
#
_cell.length_a   1.000
_cell.length_b   1.000
_cell.length_c   1.000
_cell.angle_alpha   90.00
_cell.angle_beta   90.00
_cell.angle_gamma   90.00
#
_symmetry.space_group_name_H-M   'P 1'
#
loop_
_entity.id
_entity.type
_entity.pdbx_description
1 polymer ?
#
loop_
_entity_poly.entity_id
_entity_poly.type
_entity_poly.pdbx_seq_one_letter_code
_entity_poly.pdbx_strand_id
1 'polypeptide(L)'
;GDPALYAAREISSAPVIGIAEAAMRTASYVSTGFSVVTTLQRTVNMSWHLAHRYGATPFCKNVRACDIAVEELELPDSDAYRTIRDECKKALAEDKSDAIVLGCAGMSDLCIKLQNELGVIVIDGVAAAVKQAEMLVQLNLKTSKVGDWASPPVKNYTGILSGFGMS
;
A
#
# COMPACT_ATOMS: atom_id res chain seq x y z
N GLY A 1 -4.86 1.07 1.57
CA GLY A 1 -5.37 2.45 1.72
C GLY A 1 -4.70 3.23 2.83
N ASP A 2 -3.77 2.67 3.59
CA ASP A 2 -3.03 3.31 4.70
C ASP A 2 -3.89 4.17 5.66
N PRO A 3 -5.04 3.66 6.14
CA PRO A 3 -5.88 4.42 7.04
C PRO A 3 -5.15 4.68 8.37
N ALA A 4 -5.37 5.85 8.94
CA ALA A 4 -4.80 6.28 10.23
C ALA A 4 -3.27 6.24 10.34
N LEU A 5 -2.52 6.17 9.21
CA LEU A 5 -1.05 6.05 9.22
C LEU A 5 -0.38 7.17 10.03
N TYR A 6 -0.82 8.42 9.85
CA TYR A 6 -0.24 9.56 10.56
C TYR A 6 -0.60 9.57 12.04
N ALA A 7 -1.85 9.22 12.39
CA ALA A 7 -2.25 9.09 13.78
C ALA A 7 -1.43 7.99 14.50
N ALA A 8 -1.18 6.87 13.82
CA ALA A 8 -0.31 5.82 14.34
C ALA A 8 1.14 6.30 14.53
N ARG A 9 1.66 7.16 13.64
CA ARG A 9 2.99 7.78 13.78
C ARG A 9 3.06 8.75 14.96
N GLU A 10 1.98 9.45 15.27
CA GLU A 10 1.92 10.36 16.44
C GLU A 10 2.02 9.62 17.77
N ILE A 11 1.42 8.42 17.88
CA ILE A 11 1.42 7.66 19.14
C ILE A 11 2.55 6.65 19.25
N SER A 12 3.11 6.17 18.15
CA SER A 12 4.18 5.15 18.14
C SER A 12 5.56 5.78 18.12
N SER A 13 6.48 5.29 18.95
CA SER A 13 7.91 5.56 18.83
C SER A 13 8.61 4.64 17.84
N ALA A 14 8.06 3.46 17.57
CA ALA A 14 8.57 2.55 16.55
C ALA A 14 8.24 3.07 15.13
N PRO A 15 8.97 2.63 14.08
CA PRO A 15 8.59 2.92 12.70
C PRO A 15 7.19 2.41 12.38
N VAL A 16 6.39 3.25 11.72
CA VAL A 16 5.06 2.89 11.22
C VAL A 16 5.03 3.06 9.72
N ILE A 17 4.81 1.97 9.00
CA ILE A 17 4.90 1.91 7.54
C ILE A 17 3.53 1.57 6.96
N GLY A 18 3.09 2.42 6.02
CA GLY A 18 1.88 2.15 5.24
C GLY A 18 2.20 1.19 4.09
N ILE A 19 1.31 0.21 3.83
CA ILE A 19 1.54 -0.78 2.77
C ILE A 19 1.52 -0.14 1.37
N ALA A 20 0.65 0.84 1.14
CA ALA A 20 0.61 1.56 -0.13
C ALA A 20 1.84 2.46 -0.30
N GLU A 21 2.26 3.17 0.75
CA GLU A 21 3.50 3.95 0.75
C GLU A 21 4.70 3.07 0.44
N ALA A 22 4.83 1.94 1.14
CA ALA A 22 5.94 1.02 0.97
C ALA A 22 5.99 0.45 -0.46
N ALA A 23 4.85 0.02 -1.01
CA ALA A 23 4.80 -0.53 -2.35
C ALA A 23 5.22 0.49 -3.41
N MET A 24 4.70 1.71 -3.36
CA MET A 24 5.01 2.77 -4.32
C MET A 24 6.47 3.22 -4.25
N ARG A 25 7.05 3.32 -3.03
CA ARG A 25 8.47 3.63 -2.85
C ARG A 25 9.36 2.50 -3.36
N THR A 26 9.03 1.24 -3.06
CA THR A 26 9.76 0.08 -3.59
C THR A 26 9.72 0.07 -5.11
N ALA A 27 8.56 0.33 -5.71
CA ALA A 27 8.42 0.40 -7.17
C ALA A 27 9.36 1.45 -7.78
N SER A 28 9.48 2.64 -7.19
CA SER A 28 10.35 3.70 -7.69
C SER A 28 11.85 3.38 -7.61
N TYR A 29 12.27 2.39 -6.82
CA TYR A 29 13.67 1.94 -6.77
C TYR A 29 14.04 0.96 -7.89
N VAL A 30 13.05 0.22 -8.40
CA VAL A 30 13.29 -0.93 -9.29
C VAL A 30 12.62 -0.82 -10.65
N SER A 31 11.89 0.27 -10.90
CA SER A 31 11.20 0.52 -12.17
C SER A 31 11.21 2.00 -12.53
N THR A 32 11.04 2.29 -13.81
CA THR A 32 10.88 3.67 -14.31
C THR A 32 9.44 4.14 -14.26
N GLY A 33 8.49 3.21 -14.17
CA GLY A 33 7.09 3.50 -14.02
C GLY A 33 6.24 2.28 -13.75
N PHE A 34 5.37 2.39 -12.77
CA PHE A 34 4.48 1.31 -12.36
C PHE A 34 3.01 1.66 -12.58
N SER A 35 2.17 0.65 -12.77
CA SER A 35 0.72 0.76 -12.61
C SER A 35 0.26 0.05 -11.35
N VAL A 36 -0.74 0.63 -10.68
CA VAL A 36 -1.43 -0.02 -9.56
C VAL A 36 -2.59 -0.82 -10.12
N VAL A 37 -2.68 -2.10 -9.76
CA VAL A 37 -3.83 -2.96 -10.06
C VAL A 37 -4.53 -3.29 -8.75
N THR A 38 -5.76 -2.74 -8.58
CA THR A 38 -6.56 -2.87 -7.34
C THR A 38 -7.83 -3.67 -7.58
N THR A 39 -8.54 -4.00 -6.52
CA THR A 39 -9.75 -4.84 -6.56
C THR A 39 -10.95 -4.09 -7.13
N LEU A 40 -11.39 -3.01 -6.51
CA LEU A 40 -12.65 -2.35 -6.81
C LEU A 40 -12.46 -0.98 -7.47
N GLN A 41 -13.29 -0.66 -8.45
CA GLN A 41 -13.28 0.63 -9.14
C GLN A 41 -13.37 1.82 -8.18
N ARG A 42 -14.14 1.71 -7.10
CA ARG A 42 -14.26 2.74 -6.07
C ARG A 42 -12.94 3.08 -5.35
N THR A 43 -11.93 2.21 -5.43
CA THR A 43 -10.62 2.43 -4.79
C THR A 43 -9.60 3.12 -5.70
N VAL A 44 -9.90 3.33 -6.98
CA VAL A 44 -9.01 3.96 -7.95
C VAL A 44 -8.64 5.39 -7.53
N ASN A 45 -9.65 6.24 -7.24
CA ASN A 45 -9.39 7.62 -6.83
C ASN A 45 -8.60 7.69 -5.50
N MET A 46 -8.89 6.79 -4.56
CA MET A 46 -8.14 6.69 -3.31
C MET A 46 -6.66 6.37 -3.59
N SER A 47 -6.39 5.44 -4.48
CA SER A 47 -5.02 5.06 -4.86
C SER A 47 -4.28 6.22 -5.54
N TRP A 48 -4.95 7.00 -6.39
CA TRP A 48 -4.38 8.23 -6.95
C TRP A 48 -4.06 9.29 -5.88
N HIS A 49 -4.95 9.47 -4.89
CA HIS A 49 -4.67 10.37 -3.77
C HIS A 49 -3.46 9.91 -2.95
N LEU A 50 -3.28 8.59 -2.77
CA LEU A 50 -2.09 8.05 -2.10
C LEU A 50 -0.83 8.25 -2.93
N ALA A 51 -0.87 8.01 -4.24
CA ALA A 51 0.25 8.27 -5.13
C ALA A 51 0.69 9.75 -5.07
N HIS A 52 -0.27 10.66 -5.06
CA HIS A 52 0.00 12.09 -4.90
C HIS A 52 0.60 12.41 -3.53
N ARG A 53 -0.01 11.92 -2.45
CA ARG A 53 0.44 12.14 -1.07
C ARG A 53 1.87 11.66 -0.82
N TYR A 54 2.24 10.53 -1.42
CA TYR A 54 3.57 9.91 -1.25
C TYR A 54 4.60 10.39 -2.28
N GLY A 55 4.25 11.33 -3.15
CA GLY A 55 5.15 11.84 -4.19
C GLY A 55 5.46 10.81 -5.27
N ALA A 56 4.61 9.80 -5.43
CA ALA A 56 4.78 8.72 -6.40
C ALA A 56 4.17 9.01 -7.78
N THR A 57 3.45 10.12 -7.91
CA THR A 57 2.78 10.51 -9.18
C THR A 57 3.71 10.51 -10.40
N PRO A 58 4.99 10.93 -10.31
CA PRO A 58 5.89 10.89 -11.47
C PRO A 58 6.19 9.48 -11.98
N PHE A 59 6.03 8.47 -11.12
CA PHE A 59 6.32 7.06 -11.42
C PHE A 59 5.04 6.25 -11.67
N CYS A 60 3.90 6.68 -11.11
CA CYS A 60 2.61 6.01 -11.26
C CYS A 60 2.00 6.31 -12.63
N LYS A 61 2.03 5.35 -13.54
CA LYS A 61 1.49 5.50 -14.90
C LYS A 61 -0.03 5.45 -14.92
N ASN A 62 -0.62 4.52 -14.15
CA ASN A 62 -2.06 4.39 -14.04
C ASN A 62 -2.48 3.65 -12.76
N VAL A 63 -3.76 3.73 -12.46
CA VAL A 63 -4.43 2.91 -11.44
C VAL A 63 -5.61 2.22 -12.10
N ARG A 64 -5.63 0.91 -12.09
CA ARG A 64 -6.64 0.04 -12.70
C ARG A 64 -7.34 -0.79 -11.67
N ALA A 65 -8.60 -1.11 -11.90
CA ALA A 65 -9.40 -1.98 -11.03
C ALA A 65 -9.86 -3.22 -11.80
N CYS A 66 -9.89 -4.35 -11.09
CA CYS A 66 -10.38 -5.63 -11.61
C CYS A 66 -11.89 -5.82 -11.42
N ASP A 67 -12.53 -4.99 -10.60
CA ASP A 67 -13.93 -5.11 -10.14
C ASP A 67 -14.27 -6.47 -9.53
N ILE A 68 -13.33 -6.99 -8.73
CA ILE A 68 -13.45 -8.23 -7.98
C ILE A 68 -13.63 -7.90 -6.51
N ALA A 69 -14.57 -8.54 -5.82
CA ALA A 69 -14.67 -8.45 -4.37
C ALA A 69 -13.46 -9.12 -3.70
N VAL A 70 -13.02 -8.58 -2.55
CA VAL A 70 -11.83 -9.11 -1.86
C VAL A 70 -12.03 -10.56 -1.46
N GLU A 71 -13.25 -10.92 -1.07
CA GLU A 71 -13.63 -12.27 -0.67
C GLU A 71 -13.47 -13.29 -1.81
N GLU A 72 -13.60 -12.87 -3.07
CA GLU A 72 -13.42 -13.74 -4.23
C GLU A 72 -11.96 -14.17 -4.44
N LEU A 73 -11.00 -13.43 -3.86
CA LEU A 73 -9.57 -13.77 -3.95
C LEU A 73 -9.25 -15.07 -3.21
N GLU A 74 -10.04 -15.43 -2.19
CA GLU A 74 -9.84 -16.61 -1.36
C GLU A 74 -10.63 -17.82 -1.85
N LEU A 75 -11.52 -17.66 -2.84
CA LEU A 75 -12.35 -18.75 -3.36
C LEU A 75 -11.54 -19.62 -4.35
N PRO A 76 -11.43 -20.96 -4.10
CA PRO A 76 -10.59 -21.86 -4.92
C PRO A 76 -10.97 -21.89 -6.40
N ASP A 77 -12.27 -21.76 -6.70
CA ASP A 77 -12.81 -21.88 -8.06
C ASP A 77 -13.12 -20.50 -8.70
N SER A 78 -12.65 -19.40 -8.10
CA SER A 78 -12.90 -18.07 -8.64
C SER A 78 -12.00 -17.78 -9.85
N ASP A 79 -12.52 -16.99 -10.80
CA ASP A 79 -11.74 -16.44 -11.90
C ASP A 79 -10.85 -15.25 -11.49
N ALA A 80 -10.76 -14.95 -10.20
CA ALA A 80 -10.08 -13.78 -9.66
C ALA A 80 -8.63 -13.68 -10.15
N TYR A 81 -7.86 -14.75 -10.05
CA TYR A 81 -6.47 -14.75 -10.53
C TYR A 81 -6.37 -14.39 -12.01
N ARG A 82 -7.22 -14.99 -12.86
CA ARG A 82 -7.22 -14.74 -14.30
C ARG A 82 -7.55 -13.27 -14.61
N THR A 83 -8.55 -12.74 -13.94
CA THR A 83 -8.98 -11.33 -14.11
C THR A 83 -7.88 -10.36 -13.69
N ILE A 84 -7.22 -10.59 -12.54
CA ILE A 84 -6.10 -9.78 -12.06
C ILE A 84 -4.94 -9.84 -13.04
N ARG A 85 -4.55 -11.04 -13.46
CA ARG A 85 -3.47 -11.26 -14.43
C ARG A 85 -3.74 -10.50 -15.74
N ASP A 86 -4.95 -10.61 -16.27
CA ASP A 86 -5.31 -9.99 -17.53
C ASP A 86 -5.34 -8.46 -17.42
N GLU A 87 -5.74 -7.91 -16.27
CA GLU A 87 -5.65 -6.47 -16.01
C GLU A 87 -4.19 -6.01 -15.86
N CYS A 88 -3.32 -6.83 -15.24
CA CYS A 88 -1.88 -6.57 -15.23
C CYS A 88 -1.29 -6.52 -16.65
N LYS A 89 -1.69 -7.46 -17.54
CA LYS A 89 -1.26 -7.46 -18.95
C LYS A 89 -1.69 -6.18 -19.68
N LYS A 90 -2.91 -5.71 -19.44
CA LYS A 90 -3.38 -4.42 -19.99
C LYS A 90 -2.56 -3.24 -19.47
N ALA A 91 -2.26 -3.22 -18.16
CA ALA A 91 -1.41 -2.19 -17.57
C ALA A 91 -0.03 -2.12 -18.25
N LEU A 92 0.60 -3.26 -18.48
CA LEU A 92 1.90 -3.31 -19.18
C LEU A 92 1.80 -2.84 -20.63
N ALA A 93 0.75 -3.25 -21.36
CA ALA A 93 0.58 -2.95 -22.77
C ALA A 93 0.13 -1.50 -23.05
N GLU A 94 -0.84 -1.01 -22.30
CA GLU A 94 -1.53 0.27 -22.55
C GLU A 94 -0.88 1.43 -21.80
N ASP A 95 -0.57 1.25 -20.50
CA ASP A 95 0.01 2.31 -19.66
C ASP A 95 1.52 2.43 -19.85
N LYS A 96 2.15 1.44 -20.52
CA LYS A 96 3.61 1.38 -20.70
C LYS A 96 4.36 1.36 -19.35
N SER A 97 3.76 0.72 -18.34
CA SER A 97 4.44 0.46 -17.08
C SER A 97 5.39 -0.72 -17.20
N ASP A 98 6.50 -0.69 -16.46
CA ASP A 98 7.50 -1.75 -16.41
C ASP A 98 7.47 -2.50 -15.07
N ALA A 99 6.55 -2.11 -14.17
CA ALA A 99 6.25 -2.83 -12.94
C ALA A 99 4.76 -2.72 -12.59
N ILE A 100 4.29 -3.67 -11.78
CA ILE A 100 2.93 -3.69 -11.22
C ILE A 100 3.01 -3.57 -9.70
N VAL A 101 2.19 -2.70 -9.13
CA VAL A 101 1.93 -2.63 -7.69
C VAL A 101 0.56 -3.23 -7.42
N LEU A 102 0.50 -4.28 -6.58
CA LEU A 102 -0.77 -4.87 -6.15
C LEU A 102 -1.47 -3.95 -5.15
N GLY A 103 -2.66 -3.50 -5.49
CA GLY A 103 -3.41 -2.48 -4.75
C GLY A 103 -4.23 -3.00 -3.56
N CYS A 104 -4.15 -4.28 -3.26
CA CYS A 104 -4.87 -4.92 -2.15
C CYS A 104 -3.99 -5.94 -1.44
N ALA A 105 -4.02 -5.94 -0.09
CA ALA A 105 -3.29 -6.92 0.71
C ALA A 105 -3.74 -8.38 0.45
N GLY A 106 -5.01 -8.59 0.12
CA GLY A 106 -5.51 -9.91 -0.28
C GLY A 106 -4.91 -10.48 -1.57
N MET A 107 -4.14 -9.70 -2.31
CA MET A 107 -3.41 -10.15 -3.50
C MET A 107 -1.99 -10.64 -3.20
N SER A 108 -1.50 -10.55 -1.96
CA SER A 108 -0.11 -10.86 -1.61
C SER A 108 0.33 -12.25 -2.07
N ASP A 109 -0.50 -13.27 -1.86
CA ASP A 109 -0.20 -14.65 -2.25
C ASP A 109 -0.10 -14.84 -3.77
N LEU A 110 -0.65 -13.92 -4.56
CA LEU A 110 -0.62 -13.96 -6.02
C LEU A 110 0.65 -13.33 -6.59
N CYS A 111 1.41 -12.57 -5.79
CA CYS A 111 2.52 -11.75 -6.24
C CYS A 111 3.57 -12.55 -7.02
N ILE A 112 4.12 -13.60 -6.41
CA ILE A 112 5.18 -14.43 -7.02
C ILE A 112 4.68 -15.12 -8.29
N LYS A 113 3.46 -15.64 -8.27
CA LYS A 113 2.86 -16.31 -9.43
C LYS A 113 2.69 -15.34 -10.60
N LEU A 114 2.16 -14.13 -10.31
CA LEU A 114 2.01 -13.07 -11.33
C LEU A 114 3.37 -12.64 -11.89
N GLN A 115 4.36 -12.43 -11.03
CA GLN A 115 5.71 -12.04 -11.45
C GLN A 115 6.32 -13.08 -12.40
N ASN A 116 6.23 -14.36 -12.06
CA ASN A 116 6.76 -15.44 -12.90
C ASN A 116 6.02 -15.58 -14.24
N GLU A 117 4.68 -15.45 -14.25
CA GLU A 117 3.88 -15.56 -15.47
C GLU A 117 4.03 -14.36 -16.40
N LEU A 118 4.11 -13.16 -15.82
CA LEU A 118 4.20 -11.92 -16.59
C LEU A 118 5.63 -11.56 -17.01
N GLY A 119 6.63 -12.11 -16.33
CA GLY A 119 8.05 -11.81 -16.58
C GLY A 119 8.46 -10.38 -16.24
N VAL A 120 7.71 -9.72 -15.33
CA VAL A 120 7.96 -8.35 -14.90
C VAL A 120 7.93 -8.25 -13.37
N ILE A 121 8.41 -7.14 -12.85
CA ILE A 121 8.37 -6.87 -11.41
C ILE A 121 6.92 -6.71 -10.96
N VAL A 122 6.52 -7.49 -9.96
CA VAL A 122 5.23 -7.35 -9.27
C VAL A 122 5.51 -7.12 -7.78
N ILE A 123 4.93 -6.09 -7.21
CA ILE A 123 5.21 -5.64 -5.86
C ILE A 123 4.00 -5.86 -4.96
N ASP A 124 4.21 -6.65 -3.91
CA ASP A 124 3.30 -6.78 -2.79
C ASP A 124 3.61 -5.72 -1.72
N GLY A 125 2.60 -4.93 -1.37
CA GLY A 125 2.74 -3.86 -0.39
C GLY A 125 2.98 -4.36 1.03
N VAL A 126 2.47 -5.54 1.39
CA VAL A 126 2.64 -6.13 2.73
C VAL A 126 4.10 -6.54 2.93
N ALA A 127 4.65 -7.33 2.01
CA ALA A 127 6.05 -7.74 2.06
C ALA A 127 6.99 -6.53 2.02
N ALA A 128 6.72 -5.55 1.16
CA ALA A 128 7.49 -4.32 1.07
C ALA A 128 7.50 -3.54 2.38
N ALA A 129 6.32 -3.39 3.04
CA ALA A 129 6.21 -2.67 4.30
C ALA A 129 6.95 -3.38 5.45
N VAL A 130 6.83 -4.71 5.55
CA VAL A 130 7.55 -5.50 6.54
C VAL A 130 9.07 -5.33 6.38
N LYS A 131 9.58 -5.47 5.16
CA LYS A 131 11.02 -5.32 4.90
C LYS A 131 11.54 -3.90 5.13
N GLN A 132 10.76 -2.88 4.81
CA GLN A 132 11.11 -1.50 5.15
C GLN A 132 11.11 -1.26 6.67
N ALA A 133 10.15 -1.82 7.40
CA ALA A 133 10.13 -1.74 8.86
C ALA A 133 11.35 -2.45 9.49
N GLU A 134 11.67 -3.66 9.03
CA GLU A 134 12.88 -4.39 9.47
C GLU A 134 14.16 -3.57 9.21
N MET A 135 14.30 -2.98 8.03
CA MET A 135 15.43 -2.13 7.68
C MET A 135 15.56 -0.94 8.65
N LEU A 136 14.46 -0.24 8.90
CA LEU A 136 14.49 0.92 9.80
C LEU A 136 14.85 0.54 11.23
N VAL A 137 14.34 -0.59 11.72
CA VAL A 137 14.69 -1.13 13.05
C VAL A 137 16.16 -1.52 13.11
N GLN A 138 16.70 -2.19 12.09
CA GLN A 138 18.12 -2.56 12.03
C GLN A 138 19.04 -1.34 12.00
N LEU A 139 18.59 -0.23 11.42
CA LEU A 139 19.30 1.05 11.43
C LEU A 139 19.12 1.84 12.73
N ASN A 140 18.43 1.29 13.73
CA ASN A 140 18.06 1.97 14.98
C ASN A 140 17.24 3.26 14.76
N LEU A 141 16.51 3.36 13.67
CA LEU A 141 15.65 4.50 13.38
C LEU A 141 14.28 4.33 14.04
N LYS A 142 13.74 5.44 14.52
CA LYS A 142 12.46 5.51 15.21
C LYS A 142 11.59 6.58 14.57
N THR A 143 10.29 6.55 14.83
CA THR A 143 9.40 7.66 14.48
C THR A 143 9.83 8.89 15.27
N SER A 144 10.10 10.00 14.58
CA SER A 144 10.44 11.28 15.23
C SER A 144 9.32 11.70 16.17
N LYS A 145 9.73 12.22 17.35
CA LYS A 145 8.80 12.86 18.32
C LYS A 145 9.02 14.35 18.39
N VAL A 146 9.56 14.94 17.32
CA VAL A 146 9.74 16.37 17.13
C VAL A 146 8.97 16.80 15.90
N GLY A 147 8.22 17.91 15.97
CA GLY A 147 7.39 18.41 14.89
C GLY A 147 6.02 17.73 14.81
N ASP A 148 5.55 17.50 13.60
CA ASP A 148 4.16 17.08 13.33
C ASP A 148 3.78 15.71 13.94
N TRP A 149 4.76 14.85 14.22
CA TRP A 149 4.54 13.56 14.86
C TRP A 149 4.93 13.52 16.34
N ALA A 150 5.04 14.69 16.97
CA ALA A 150 5.16 14.76 18.43
C ALA A 150 3.98 14.05 19.08
N SER A 151 4.22 13.47 20.27
CA SER A 151 3.13 12.84 21.01
C SER A 151 1.99 13.82 21.25
N PRO A 152 0.74 13.42 21.04
CA PRO A 152 -0.39 14.29 21.28
C PRO A 152 -0.39 14.82 22.74
N PRO A 153 -0.75 16.08 22.99
CA PRO A 153 -0.86 16.57 24.35
C PRO A 153 -1.99 15.84 25.09
N VAL A 154 -1.77 15.60 26.38
CA VAL A 154 -2.81 15.01 27.24
C VAL A 154 -4.06 15.89 27.21
N LYS A 155 -5.20 15.29 26.92
CA LYS A 155 -6.50 15.95 26.89
C LYS A 155 -7.44 15.31 27.88
N ASN A 156 -8.15 16.13 28.64
CA ASN A 156 -9.19 15.67 29.54
C ASN A 156 -10.47 15.44 28.73
N TYR A 157 -10.90 14.18 28.62
CA TYR A 157 -12.18 13.83 28.08
C TYR A 157 -13.23 13.73 29.17
N THR A 158 -14.44 14.18 28.91
CA THR A 158 -15.56 14.18 29.89
C THR A 158 -16.76 13.45 29.34
N GLY A 159 -17.69 13.07 30.22
CA GLY A 159 -18.92 12.35 29.84
C GLY A 159 -18.61 10.97 29.28
N ILE A 160 -19.32 10.58 28.21
CA ILE A 160 -19.17 9.24 27.58
C ILE A 160 -17.78 9.01 26.97
N LEU A 161 -16.99 10.05 26.76
CA LEU A 161 -15.64 9.97 26.20
C LEU A 161 -14.54 9.92 27.28
N SER A 162 -14.87 9.92 28.57
CA SER A 162 -13.89 9.95 29.66
C SER A 162 -12.90 8.76 29.62
N GLY A 163 -13.27 7.63 29.03
CA GLY A 163 -12.41 6.47 28.88
C GLY A 163 -11.38 6.58 27.73
N PHE A 164 -11.38 7.65 26.93
CA PHE A 164 -10.44 7.85 25.83
C PHE A 164 -9.23 8.72 26.21
N GLY A 165 -9.14 9.19 27.46
CA GLY A 165 -7.97 9.89 27.95
C GLY A 165 -6.72 8.99 27.88
N MET A 166 -5.63 9.48 27.27
CA MET A 166 -4.34 8.81 27.36
C MET A 166 -3.74 9.10 28.76
N SER A 167 -3.47 8.05 29.49
CA SER A 167 -2.75 8.10 30.78
C SER A 167 -1.26 8.26 30.57
#